data_45702d2639cf93634759f97ac6cf95fd
#
_entry.id   45702d2639cf93634759f97ac6cf95fd
#
_cell.length_a   1.000
_cell.length_b   1.000
_cell.length_c   1.000
_cell.angle_alpha   90.00
_cell.angle_beta   90.00
_cell.angle_gamma   90.00
#
_symmetry.space_group_name_H-M   'P 1'
#
loop_
_entity.id
_entity.type
_entity.pdbx_description
1 polymer ?
#
loop_
_entity_poly.entity_id
_entity_poly.type
_entity_poly.pdbx_seq_one_letter_code
_entity_poly.pdbx_strand_id
1 'polypeptide(L)'
;MIRLEAITKRFPGAERPAVDALDLDVPEGTICVLIGPSGCGKTTTMRMVNRLIEPTSGRILVAGEDVTGADPVRLRRTIGYVIQQVGLFPHMSVAENVATVPGLLGWPKPRIAARVEEMLALVGLDPREFARRFPGELSGGQRQRVGVARALAADPPVMLMDEPFGAVDPVVRERLQSEFLAILRRLSKTIILVTHDIDEAIRMGDRLALMRAGRLVQYDTPDRILAAPRDAFTAEFLGLDRGLKRLALATAGESATPAPAPPEAPRIPAATSLRDALSILLSEGADTAAVVGADGASLGSLTLAAIRDRAAPRRDQAGTG
;
A
#
# COMPACT_ATOMS: atom_id res chain seq x y z
N MET A 1 3.03 -5.74 -15.19
CA MET A 1 2.58 -4.36 -15.55
C MET A 1 3.70 -3.32 -15.48
N ILE A 2 4.50 -3.30 -14.40
CA ILE A 2 5.71 -2.46 -14.29
C ILE A 2 6.90 -3.38 -14.11
N ARG A 3 7.94 -3.21 -14.95
CA ARG A 3 9.17 -4.01 -14.87
C ARG A 3 10.39 -3.11 -14.89
N LEU A 4 11.27 -3.31 -13.93
CA LEU A 4 12.57 -2.69 -13.83
C LEU A 4 13.62 -3.76 -14.15
N GLU A 5 14.51 -3.49 -15.11
CA GLU A 5 15.53 -4.42 -15.57
C GLU A 5 16.91 -3.81 -15.35
N ALA A 6 17.66 -4.32 -14.38
CA ALA A 6 19.00 -3.89 -13.96
C ALA A 6 19.13 -2.36 -13.81
N ILE A 7 18.09 -1.70 -13.26
CA ILE A 7 18.04 -0.25 -13.15
C ILE A 7 19.10 0.26 -12.20
N THR A 8 19.91 1.20 -12.68
CA THR A 8 20.94 1.86 -11.89
C THR A 8 20.79 3.38 -11.98
N LYS A 9 20.90 4.04 -10.81
CA LYS A 9 21.02 5.50 -10.74
C LYS A 9 22.20 5.91 -9.91
N ARG A 10 23.15 6.58 -10.54
CA ARG A 10 24.29 7.27 -9.90
C ARG A 10 24.14 8.76 -10.09
N PHE A 11 24.15 9.51 -9.02
CA PHE A 11 24.19 10.97 -9.08
C PHE A 11 25.63 11.47 -9.26
N PRO A 12 25.86 12.61 -9.93
CA PRO A 12 27.20 13.20 -10.04
C PRO A 12 27.82 13.42 -8.64
N GLY A 13 29.09 13.03 -8.48
CA GLY A 13 29.84 13.17 -7.23
C GLY A 13 29.50 12.12 -6.16
N ALA A 14 28.55 11.23 -6.38
CA ALA A 14 28.23 10.18 -5.42
C ALA A 14 29.21 9.00 -5.53
N GLU A 15 29.77 8.55 -4.39
CA GLU A 15 30.64 7.37 -4.34
C GLU A 15 29.91 6.09 -4.72
N ARG A 16 28.63 5.97 -4.32
CA ARG A 16 27.79 4.79 -4.55
C ARG A 16 26.54 5.17 -5.33
N PRO A 17 25.99 4.26 -6.15
CA PRO A 17 24.73 4.49 -6.81
C PRO A 17 23.60 4.57 -5.77
N ALA A 18 22.63 5.45 -6.01
CA ALA A 18 21.41 5.55 -5.20
C ALA A 18 20.46 4.37 -5.45
N VAL A 19 20.52 3.80 -6.66
CA VAL A 19 19.88 2.54 -7.05
C VAL A 19 20.91 1.76 -7.85
N ASP A 20 21.09 0.47 -7.55
CA ASP A 20 22.18 -0.35 -8.05
C ASP A 20 21.65 -1.69 -8.61
N ALA A 21 21.61 -1.81 -9.92
CA ALA A 21 21.18 -2.97 -10.68
C ALA A 21 19.87 -3.58 -10.13
N LEU A 22 18.85 -2.75 -9.93
CA LEU A 22 17.57 -3.16 -9.38
C LEU A 22 16.72 -3.87 -10.43
N ASP A 23 16.36 -5.12 -10.15
CA ASP A 23 15.34 -5.88 -10.86
C ASP A 23 14.07 -5.95 -10.02
N LEU A 24 12.92 -5.58 -10.60
CA LEU A 24 11.62 -5.64 -9.93
C LEU A 24 10.52 -5.85 -10.97
N ASP A 25 9.67 -6.83 -10.75
CA ASP A 25 8.47 -7.07 -11.57
C ASP A 25 7.22 -6.91 -10.72
N VAL A 26 6.39 -5.92 -11.07
CA VAL A 26 5.11 -5.65 -10.40
C VAL A 26 3.99 -6.11 -11.33
N PRO A 27 3.30 -7.22 -10.99
CA PRO A 27 2.18 -7.73 -11.78
C PRO A 27 1.04 -6.71 -11.89
N GLU A 28 0.20 -6.90 -12.90
CA GLU A 28 -1.01 -6.09 -13.06
C GLU A 28 -1.96 -6.25 -11.88
N GLY A 29 -2.61 -5.16 -11.47
CA GLY A 29 -3.57 -5.14 -10.35
C GLY A 29 -2.94 -5.34 -8.98
N THR A 30 -1.60 -5.33 -8.86
CA THR A 30 -0.87 -5.55 -7.62
C THR A 30 -0.47 -4.24 -6.95
N ILE A 31 -0.62 -4.16 -5.65
CA ILE A 31 -0.04 -3.11 -4.81
C ILE A 31 1.33 -3.57 -4.33
N CYS A 32 2.38 -3.02 -4.94
CA CYS A 32 3.78 -3.25 -4.53
C CYS A 32 4.24 -2.12 -3.62
N VAL A 33 4.66 -2.44 -2.40
CA VAL A 33 5.16 -1.45 -1.45
C VAL A 33 6.67 -1.52 -1.36
N LEU A 34 7.34 -0.40 -1.66
CA LEU A 34 8.79 -0.25 -1.46
C LEU A 34 9.06 0.18 -0.03
N ILE A 35 9.78 -0.64 0.73
CA ILE A 35 10.18 -0.38 2.11
C ILE A 35 11.70 -0.44 2.26
N GLY A 36 12.21 0.09 3.36
CA GLY A 36 13.63 0.06 3.71
C GLY A 36 14.08 1.34 4.40
N PRO A 37 15.31 1.40 4.91
CA PRO A 37 15.86 2.56 5.61
C PRO A 37 15.82 3.84 4.77
N SER A 38 15.88 5.00 5.45
CA SER A 38 16.01 6.28 4.75
C SER A 38 17.24 6.30 3.85
N GLY A 39 17.11 6.86 2.64
CA GLY A 39 18.19 6.92 1.66
C GLY A 39 18.50 5.62 0.91
N CYS A 40 17.75 4.52 1.11
CA CYS A 40 18.02 3.26 0.39
C CYS A 40 17.58 3.23 -1.08
N GLY A 41 16.99 4.31 -1.63
CA GLY A 41 16.68 4.42 -3.05
C GLY A 41 15.20 4.33 -3.44
N LYS A 42 14.25 4.13 -2.51
CA LYS A 42 12.80 3.97 -2.77
C LYS A 42 12.20 5.08 -3.63
N THR A 43 12.26 6.31 -3.13
CA THR A 43 11.73 7.50 -3.84
C THR A 43 12.46 7.73 -5.17
N THR A 44 13.78 7.46 -5.22
CA THR A 44 14.57 7.55 -6.48
C THR A 44 14.05 6.53 -7.50
N THR A 45 13.82 5.28 -7.10
CA THR A 45 13.25 4.23 -7.95
C THR A 45 11.89 4.66 -8.51
N MET A 46 10.98 5.10 -7.64
CA MET A 46 9.66 5.54 -8.07
C MET A 46 9.70 6.77 -9.00
N ARG A 47 10.61 7.73 -8.74
CA ARG A 47 10.80 8.90 -9.61
C ARG A 47 11.36 8.52 -10.97
N MET A 48 12.15 7.44 -11.08
CA MET A 48 12.60 6.93 -12.37
C MET A 48 11.44 6.31 -13.16
N VAL A 49 10.54 5.58 -12.52
CA VAL A 49 9.32 5.03 -13.17
C VAL A 49 8.48 6.15 -13.80
N ASN A 50 8.38 7.31 -13.13
CA ASN A 50 7.64 8.49 -13.64
C ASN A 50 8.51 9.42 -14.51
N ARG A 51 9.73 9.02 -14.86
CA ARG A 51 10.71 9.86 -15.59
C ARG A 51 10.87 11.28 -15.04
N LEU A 52 10.78 11.43 -13.73
CA LEU A 52 11.20 12.66 -13.03
C LEU A 52 12.72 12.69 -12.84
N ILE A 53 13.34 11.51 -12.87
CA ILE A 53 14.78 11.28 -12.84
C ILE A 53 15.08 10.23 -13.91
N GLU A 54 16.09 10.51 -14.78
CA GLU A 54 16.54 9.53 -15.76
C GLU A 54 17.46 8.49 -15.08
N PRO A 55 17.30 7.19 -15.39
CA PRO A 55 18.25 6.18 -14.96
C PRO A 55 19.62 6.41 -15.59
N THR A 56 20.69 5.94 -14.94
CA THR A 56 22.04 5.94 -15.51
C THR A 56 22.21 4.76 -16.47
N SER A 57 21.58 3.62 -16.16
CA SER A 57 21.56 2.43 -17.01
C SER A 57 20.39 1.53 -16.63
N GLY A 58 20.12 0.52 -17.45
CA GLY A 58 18.98 -0.39 -17.29
C GLY A 58 17.76 0.10 -18.05
N ARG A 59 16.62 -0.59 -17.89
CA ARG A 59 15.40 -0.32 -18.65
C ARG A 59 14.17 -0.40 -17.74
N ILE A 60 13.20 0.48 -17.97
CA ILE A 60 11.93 0.52 -17.25
C ILE A 60 10.79 0.33 -18.26
N LEU A 61 9.96 -0.67 -18.02
CA LEU A 61 8.75 -0.94 -18.79
C LEU A 61 7.51 -0.62 -17.95
N VAL A 62 6.58 0.14 -18.51
CA VAL A 62 5.26 0.41 -17.93
C VAL A 62 4.20 0.04 -18.94
N ALA A 63 3.29 -0.85 -18.59
CA ALA A 63 2.28 -1.40 -19.50
C ALA A 63 2.89 -1.98 -20.80
N GLY A 64 4.11 -2.52 -20.74
CA GLY A 64 4.84 -3.08 -21.88
C GLY A 64 5.61 -2.05 -22.72
N GLU A 65 5.44 -0.76 -22.49
CA GLU A 65 6.17 0.30 -23.18
C GLU A 65 7.45 0.68 -22.41
N ASP A 66 8.57 0.81 -23.12
CA ASP A 66 9.83 1.32 -22.55
C ASP A 66 9.71 2.83 -22.29
N VAL A 67 9.72 3.19 -21.01
CA VAL A 67 9.56 4.60 -20.62
C VAL A 67 10.76 5.45 -20.94
N THR A 68 11.95 4.87 -21.13
CA THR A 68 13.18 5.64 -21.39
C THR A 68 13.15 6.34 -22.77
N GLY A 69 12.43 5.76 -23.73
CA GLY A 69 12.20 6.34 -25.06
C GLY A 69 10.92 7.14 -25.23
N ALA A 70 9.99 7.11 -24.24
CA ALA A 70 8.68 7.74 -24.35
C ALA A 70 8.78 9.27 -24.15
N ASP A 71 7.80 10.04 -24.65
CA ASP A 71 7.64 11.45 -24.26
C ASP A 71 7.29 11.54 -22.76
N PRO A 72 8.09 12.25 -21.94
CA PRO A 72 7.87 12.32 -20.50
C PRO A 72 6.54 12.97 -20.11
N VAL A 73 6.06 13.92 -20.91
CA VAL A 73 4.79 14.61 -20.65
C VAL A 73 3.63 13.66 -20.93
N ARG A 74 3.68 12.95 -22.04
CA ARG A 74 2.68 11.92 -22.38
C ARG A 74 2.65 10.81 -21.33
N LEU A 75 3.82 10.28 -20.94
CA LEU A 75 3.93 9.26 -19.90
C LEU A 75 3.29 9.71 -18.58
N ARG A 76 3.64 10.89 -18.07
CA ARG A 76 3.12 11.40 -16.78
C ARG A 76 1.62 11.64 -16.77
N ARG A 77 0.98 11.84 -17.95
CA ARG A 77 -0.47 11.94 -18.07
C ARG A 77 -1.18 10.58 -17.97
N THR A 78 -0.45 9.48 -18.18
CA THR A 78 -0.98 8.10 -18.07
C THR A 78 -0.71 7.46 -16.72
N ILE A 79 0.05 8.11 -15.83
CA ILE A 79 0.38 7.63 -14.49
C ILE A 79 -0.27 8.54 -13.45
N GLY A 80 -1.04 7.96 -12.54
CA GLY A 80 -1.54 8.66 -11.36
C GLY A 80 -0.40 8.85 -10.35
N TYR A 81 -0.16 10.09 -9.90
CA TYR A 81 0.92 10.36 -8.97
C TYR A 81 0.44 11.11 -7.73
N VAL A 82 0.59 10.47 -6.57
CA VAL A 82 0.33 11.05 -5.25
C VAL A 82 1.67 11.32 -4.58
N ILE A 83 2.00 12.60 -4.38
CA ILE A 83 3.26 13.03 -3.75
C ILE A 83 3.12 13.22 -2.26
N GLN A 84 4.22 13.13 -1.52
CA GLN A 84 4.32 13.17 -0.05
C GLN A 84 3.59 14.37 0.60
N GLN A 85 3.62 15.55 0.01
CA GLN A 85 2.96 16.75 0.50
C GLN A 85 1.62 17.06 -0.19
N VAL A 86 0.96 16.04 -0.74
CA VAL A 86 -0.30 16.11 -1.53
C VAL A 86 -0.21 16.98 -2.78
N GLY A 87 0.56 18.08 -2.76
CA GLY A 87 0.85 18.97 -3.90
C GLY A 87 -0.39 19.49 -4.61
N LEU A 88 -1.47 19.80 -3.88
CA LEU A 88 -2.60 20.50 -4.45
C LEU A 88 -2.20 21.93 -4.81
N PHE A 89 -2.75 22.42 -5.91
CA PHE A 89 -2.58 23.82 -6.32
C PHE A 89 -3.41 24.72 -5.39
N PRO A 90 -2.78 25.55 -4.54
CA PRO A 90 -3.47 26.29 -3.50
C PRO A 90 -4.43 27.37 -4.03
N HIS A 91 -4.18 27.83 -5.25
CA HIS A 91 -4.98 28.84 -5.96
C HIS A 91 -6.12 28.26 -6.80
N MET A 92 -6.26 26.94 -6.84
CA MET A 92 -7.31 26.22 -7.53
C MET A 92 -8.28 25.61 -6.52
N SER A 93 -9.56 25.61 -6.84
CA SER A 93 -10.57 24.87 -6.07
C SER A 93 -10.30 23.35 -6.09
N VAL A 94 -10.98 22.61 -5.23
CA VAL A 94 -10.95 21.15 -5.20
C VAL A 94 -11.33 20.55 -6.55
N ALA A 95 -12.42 21.06 -7.17
CA ALA A 95 -12.86 20.60 -8.49
C ALA A 95 -11.80 20.85 -9.57
N GLU A 96 -11.18 22.03 -9.59
CA GLU A 96 -10.12 22.37 -10.55
C GLU A 96 -8.87 21.51 -10.34
N ASN A 97 -8.49 21.24 -9.08
CA ASN A 97 -7.40 20.32 -8.79
C ASN A 97 -7.67 18.92 -9.37
N VAL A 98 -8.85 18.36 -9.15
CA VAL A 98 -9.23 17.04 -9.68
C VAL A 98 -9.31 17.05 -11.21
N ALA A 99 -9.80 18.14 -11.80
CA ALA A 99 -9.94 18.33 -13.24
C ALA A 99 -8.61 18.50 -14.00
N THR A 100 -7.48 18.71 -13.31
CA THR A 100 -6.20 19.09 -13.93
C THR A 100 -5.78 18.14 -15.05
N VAL A 101 -5.66 16.84 -14.76
CA VAL A 101 -5.17 15.87 -15.77
C VAL A 101 -6.19 15.62 -16.87
N PRO A 102 -7.49 15.41 -16.60
CA PRO A 102 -8.52 15.37 -17.64
C PRO A 102 -8.52 16.60 -18.56
N GLY A 103 -8.31 17.81 -18.00
CA GLY A 103 -8.17 19.03 -18.77
C GLY A 103 -6.95 19.04 -19.70
N LEU A 104 -5.80 18.58 -19.21
CA LEU A 104 -4.56 18.44 -20.00
C LEU A 104 -4.68 17.37 -21.10
N LEU A 105 -5.58 16.40 -20.93
CA LEU A 105 -5.91 15.39 -21.94
C LEU A 105 -6.96 15.90 -22.96
N GLY A 106 -7.47 17.12 -22.80
CA GLY A 106 -8.45 17.70 -23.71
C GLY A 106 -9.85 17.11 -23.60
N TRP A 107 -10.23 16.55 -22.43
CA TRP A 107 -11.57 16.02 -22.27
C TRP A 107 -12.64 17.13 -22.38
N PRO A 108 -13.83 16.81 -22.91
CA PRO A 108 -14.94 17.76 -22.95
C PRO A 108 -15.36 18.22 -21.54
N LYS A 109 -15.65 19.50 -21.36
CA LYS A 109 -16.05 20.07 -20.06
C LYS A 109 -17.15 19.29 -19.32
N PRO A 110 -18.25 18.82 -19.97
CA PRO A 110 -19.27 18.04 -19.30
C PRO A 110 -18.73 16.69 -18.74
N ARG A 111 -17.83 16.03 -19.49
CA ARG A 111 -17.18 14.79 -19.05
C ARG A 111 -16.28 15.04 -17.84
N ILE A 112 -15.53 16.15 -17.85
CA ILE A 112 -14.68 16.54 -16.71
C ILE A 112 -15.54 16.79 -15.47
N ALA A 113 -16.63 17.54 -15.59
CA ALA A 113 -17.52 17.84 -14.47
C ALA A 113 -18.08 16.54 -13.82
N ALA A 114 -18.65 15.65 -14.65
CA ALA A 114 -19.14 14.35 -14.17
C ALA A 114 -18.04 13.51 -13.50
N ARG A 115 -16.82 13.51 -14.07
CA ARG A 115 -15.69 12.77 -13.51
C ARG A 115 -15.20 13.35 -12.18
N VAL A 116 -15.22 14.67 -12.01
CA VAL A 116 -14.90 15.32 -10.74
C VAL A 116 -15.87 14.91 -9.66
N GLU A 117 -17.19 14.93 -9.94
CA GLU A 117 -18.21 14.50 -8.99
C GLU A 117 -18.02 13.02 -8.60
N GLU A 118 -17.80 12.15 -9.59
CA GLU A 118 -17.54 10.73 -9.38
C GLU A 118 -16.30 10.51 -8.48
N MET A 119 -15.20 11.21 -8.74
CA MET A 119 -13.96 11.03 -7.98
C MET A 119 -14.06 11.57 -6.57
N LEU A 120 -14.74 12.69 -6.35
CA LEU A 120 -14.98 13.23 -5.02
C LEU A 120 -15.88 12.28 -4.21
N ALA A 121 -16.96 11.78 -4.80
CA ALA A 121 -17.82 10.80 -4.15
C ALA A 121 -17.06 9.50 -3.82
N LEU A 122 -16.20 9.03 -4.74
CA LEU A 122 -15.39 7.83 -4.55
C LEU A 122 -14.48 7.94 -3.31
N VAL A 123 -13.89 9.11 -3.07
CA VAL A 123 -13.02 9.35 -1.91
C VAL A 123 -13.80 9.82 -0.66
N GLY A 124 -15.13 9.75 -0.67
CA GLY A 124 -15.98 10.09 0.47
C GLY A 124 -16.05 11.59 0.78
N LEU A 125 -15.94 12.43 -0.23
CA LEU A 125 -16.15 13.88 -0.15
C LEU A 125 -17.41 14.25 -0.95
N ASP A 126 -18.45 14.84 -0.30
CA ASP A 126 -19.64 15.28 -1.00
C ASP A 126 -19.27 16.38 -2.02
N PRO A 127 -19.48 16.14 -3.34
CA PRO A 127 -19.14 17.12 -4.37
C PRO A 127 -19.84 18.48 -4.18
N ARG A 128 -21.06 18.49 -3.64
CA ARG A 128 -21.85 19.70 -3.42
C ARG A 128 -21.22 20.62 -2.38
N GLU A 129 -20.58 19.99 -1.37
CA GLU A 129 -19.93 20.71 -0.29
C GLU A 129 -18.48 21.06 -0.61
N PHE A 130 -17.72 20.10 -1.20
CA PHE A 130 -16.26 20.22 -1.30
C PHE A 130 -15.77 20.78 -2.63
N ALA A 131 -16.49 20.62 -3.74
CA ALA A 131 -15.98 20.97 -5.06
C ALA A 131 -15.48 22.43 -5.20
N ARG A 132 -16.12 23.36 -4.50
CA ARG A 132 -15.81 24.80 -4.56
C ARG A 132 -14.81 25.26 -3.50
N ARG A 133 -14.49 24.43 -2.51
CA ARG A 133 -13.51 24.75 -1.47
C ARG A 133 -12.11 24.81 -2.05
N PHE A 134 -11.23 25.55 -1.35
CA PHE A 134 -9.81 25.62 -1.66
C PHE A 134 -9.02 24.72 -0.71
N PRO A 135 -7.80 24.26 -1.09
CA PRO A 135 -6.97 23.38 -0.24
C PRO A 135 -6.72 23.90 1.17
N GLY A 136 -6.66 25.23 1.36
CA GLY A 136 -6.47 25.84 2.68
C GLY A 136 -7.65 25.64 3.63
N GLU A 137 -8.85 25.35 3.12
CA GLU A 137 -10.08 25.14 3.89
C GLU A 137 -10.29 23.66 4.28
N LEU A 138 -9.36 22.78 3.89
CA LEU A 138 -9.46 21.34 4.10
C LEU A 138 -8.58 20.88 5.26
N SER A 139 -9.03 19.83 5.97
CA SER A 139 -8.16 19.10 6.89
C SER A 139 -7.05 18.34 6.13
N GLY A 140 -6.00 17.87 6.82
CA GLY A 140 -4.93 17.07 6.22
C GLY A 140 -5.46 15.83 5.50
N GLY A 141 -6.36 15.09 6.14
CA GLY A 141 -6.99 13.90 5.53
C GLY A 141 -7.87 14.22 4.33
N GLN A 142 -8.61 15.34 4.37
CA GLN A 142 -9.41 15.80 3.21
C GLN A 142 -8.50 16.20 2.05
N ARG A 143 -7.40 16.91 2.29
CA ARG A 143 -6.41 17.22 1.25
C ARG A 143 -5.86 15.93 0.62
N GLN A 144 -5.56 14.92 1.44
CA GLN A 144 -5.07 13.63 0.97
C GLN A 144 -6.08 12.95 0.04
N ARG A 145 -7.37 12.92 0.42
CA ARG A 145 -8.46 12.37 -0.39
C ARG A 145 -8.58 13.09 -1.74
N VAL A 146 -8.49 14.43 -1.74
CA VAL A 146 -8.48 15.22 -3.00
C VAL A 146 -7.26 14.88 -3.85
N GLY A 147 -6.08 14.70 -3.26
CA GLY A 147 -4.87 14.29 -3.98
C GLY A 147 -5.03 12.96 -4.72
N VAL A 148 -5.70 12.00 -4.07
CA VAL A 148 -6.02 10.71 -4.70
C VAL A 148 -7.10 10.85 -5.76
N ALA A 149 -8.17 11.60 -5.50
CA ALA A 149 -9.19 11.89 -6.50
C ALA A 149 -8.56 12.48 -7.77
N ARG A 150 -7.62 13.43 -7.62
CA ARG A 150 -6.85 14.01 -8.73
C ARG A 150 -6.02 12.96 -9.48
N ALA A 151 -5.32 12.12 -8.75
CA ALA A 151 -4.48 11.08 -9.36
C ALA A 151 -5.31 10.04 -10.13
N LEU A 152 -6.54 9.75 -9.68
CA LEU A 152 -7.46 8.81 -10.31
C LEU A 152 -8.32 9.42 -11.43
N ALA A 153 -8.38 10.75 -11.54
CA ALA A 153 -9.34 11.43 -12.40
C ALA A 153 -9.21 11.06 -13.89
N ALA A 154 -7.97 10.82 -14.37
CA ALA A 154 -7.71 10.41 -15.75
C ALA A 154 -7.83 8.88 -15.97
N ASP A 155 -8.25 8.13 -14.96
CA ASP A 155 -8.34 6.66 -14.97
C ASP A 155 -7.03 5.95 -15.36
N PRO A 156 -5.90 6.29 -14.71
CA PRO A 156 -4.61 5.72 -15.06
C PRO A 156 -4.54 4.22 -14.74
N PRO A 157 -3.85 3.39 -15.57
CA PRO A 157 -3.62 1.98 -15.27
C PRO A 157 -2.61 1.77 -14.14
N VAL A 158 -1.71 2.73 -13.94
CA VAL A 158 -0.63 2.70 -12.94
C VAL A 158 -0.73 3.91 -12.01
N MET A 159 -0.52 3.67 -10.73
CA MET A 159 -0.41 4.72 -9.72
C MET A 159 0.91 4.63 -8.95
N LEU A 160 1.49 5.78 -8.67
CA LEU A 160 2.67 5.93 -7.83
C LEU A 160 2.30 6.77 -6.62
N MET A 161 2.66 6.31 -5.42
CA MET A 161 2.33 6.98 -4.16
C MET A 161 3.58 7.12 -3.29
N ASP A 162 4.01 8.36 -3.03
CA ASP A 162 5.19 8.66 -2.21
C ASP A 162 4.74 9.08 -0.81
N GLU A 163 4.89 8.20 0.18
CA GLU A 163 4.51 8.41 1.58
C GLU A 163 3.11 9.04 1.74
N PRO A 164 2.07 8.41 1.17
CA PRO A 164 0.74 9.05 1.05
C PRO A 164 0.08 9.39 2.39
N PHE A 165 0.49 8.77 3.49
CA PHE A 165 -0.09 9.01 4.82
C PHE A 165 0.88 9.67 5.80
N GLY A 166 2.08 10.08 5.35
CA GLY A 166 3.12 10.65 6.23
C GLY A 166 2.70 11.92 6.98
N ALA A 167 1.85 12.74 6.38
CA ALA A 167 1.34 13.98 6.98
C ALA A 167 -0.01 13.83 7.71
N VAL A 168 -0.51 12.59 7.87
CA VAL A 168 -1.80 12.31 8.51
C VAL A 168 -1.60 12.00 10.00
N ASP A 169 -2.51 12.52 10.83
CA ASP A 169 -2.54 12.22 12.26
C ASP A 169 -2.60 10.70 12.52
N PRO A 170 -1.78 10.15 13.45
CA PRO A 170 -1.75 8.71 13.72
C PRO A 170 -3.11 8.10 14.06
N VAL A 171 -3.97 8.81 14.79
CA VAL A 171 -5.28 8.30 15.22
C VAL A 171 -6.23 8.04 14.05
N VAL A 172 -6.17 8.92 13.03
CA VAL A 172 -7.04 8.79 11.84
C VAL A 172 -6.38 8.02 10.69
N ARG A 173 -5.05 7.80 10.77
CA ARG A 173 -4.25 7.19 9.70
C ARG A 173 -4.73 5.79 9.34
N GLU A 174 -4.93 4.92 10.31
CA GLU A 174 -5.38 3.54 10.08
C GLU A 174 -6.73 3.46 9.39
N ARG A 175 -7.67 4.31 9.80
CA ARG A 175 -8.98 4.40 9.17
C ARG A 175 -8.86 4.85 7.72
N LEU A 176 -8.07 5.90 7.46
CA LEU A 176 -7.83 6.39 6.09
C LEU A 176 -7.15 5.34 5.21
N GLN A 177 -6.16 4.60 5.74
CA GLN A 177 -5.51 3.50 5.02
C GLN A 177 -6.51 2.42 4.63
N SER A 178 -7.40 2.02 5.54
CA SER A 178 -8.43 1.01 5.29
C SER A 178 -9.43 1.45 4.23
N GLU A 179 -9.94 2.70 4.33
CA GLU A 179 -10.84 3.29 3.35
C GLU A 179 -10.17 3.39 1.97
N PHE A 180 -8.92 3.79 1.94
CA PHE A 180 -8.12 3.89 0.73
C PHE A 180 -7.88 2.53 0.07
N LEU A 181 -7.49 1.53 0.86
CA LEU A 181 -7.26 0.18 0.37
C LEU A 181 -8.53 -0.39 -0.27
N ALA A 182 -9.69 -0.16 0.34
CA ALA A 182 -10.98 -0.57 -0.24
C ALA A 182 -11.24 0.08 -1.61
N ILE A 183 -10.92 1.38 -1.76
CA ILE A 183 -11.02 2.09 -3.05
C ILE A 183 -10.06 1.48 -4.09
N LEU A 184 -8.79 1.31 -3.73
CA LEU A 184 -7.75 0.82 -4.64
C LEU A 184 -8.03 -0.60 -5.12
N ARG A 185 -8.48 -1.49 -4.23
CA ARG A 185 -8.85 -2.87 -4.58
C ARG A 185 -10.04 -2.91 -5.53
N ARG A 186 -11.05 -2.06 -5.31
CA ARG A 186 -12.21 -1.95 -6.22
C ARG A 186 -11.82 -1.52 -7.63
N LEU A 187 -10.78 -0.71 -7.77
CA LEU A 187 -10.33 -0.16 -9.06
C LEU A 187 -9.31 -1.06 -9.77
N SER A 188 -8.80 -2.12 -9.11
CA SER A 188 -7.82 -3.07 -9.65
C SER A 188 -6.61 -2.40 -10.34
N LYS A 189 -6.11 -1.29 -9.78
CA LYS A 189 -4.97 -0.56 -10.35
C LYS A 189 -3.65 -1.19 -9.94
N THR A 190 -2.63 -1.07 -10.80
CA THR A 190 -1.26 -1.43 -10.44
C THR A 190 -0.60 -0.26 -9.72
N ILE A 191 -0.07 -0.51 -8.53
CA ILE A 191 0.39 0.56 -7.63
C ILE A 191 1.80 0.28 -7.15
N ILE A 192 2.68 1.29 -7.22
CA ILE A 192 3.90 1.34 -6.42
C ILE A 192 3.67 2.36 -5.32
N LEU A 193 3.77 1.91 -4.08
CA LEU A 193 3.67 2.73 -2.89
C LEU A 193 5.02 2.75 -2.17
N VAL A 194 5.49 3.92 -1.81
CA VAL A 194 6.69 4.10 -0.97
C VAL A 194 6.25 4.49 0.43
N THR A 195 6.75 3.80 1.43
CA THR A 195 6.57 4.16 2.84
C THR A 195 7.79 3.78 3.68
N HIS A 196 7.94 4.41 4.82
CA HIS A 196 8.88 4.02 5.87
C HIS A 196 8.17 3.29 7.03
N ASP A 197 6.83 3.22 7.01
CA ASP A 197 6.01 2.56 8.01
C ASP A 197 5.75 1.10 7.61
N ILE A 198 6.26 0.17 8.43
CA ILE A 198 6.16 -1.28 8.16
C ILE A 198 4.72 -1.76 8.32
N ASP A 199 3.97 -1.24 9.28
CA ASP A 199 2.58 -1.64 9.50
C ASP A 199 1.69 -1.16 8.34
N GLU A 200 1.94 0.05 7.81
CA GLU A 200 1.33 0.51 6.58
C GLU A 200 1.63 -0.43 5.39
N ALA A 201 2.89 -0.78 5.21
CA ALA A 201 3.32 -1.65 4.12
C ALA A 201 2.65 -3.03 4.19
N ILE A 202 2.59 -3.63 5.38
CA ILE A 202 1.96 -4.93 5.63
C ILE A 202 0.45 -4.87 5.36
N ARG A 203 -0.21 -3.79 5.78
CA ARG A 203 -1.67 -3.61 5.62
C ARG A 203 -2.07 -3.39 4.17
N MET A 204 -1.29 -2.60 3.43
CA MET A 204 -1.66 -2.15 2.09
C MET A 204 -1.10 -3.00 0.97
N GLY A 205 0.06 -3.64 1.16
CA GLY A 205 0.80 -4.31 0.10
C GLY A 205 0.34 -5.74 -0.18
N ASP A 206 0.16 -6.07 -1.46
CA ASP A 206 0.10 -7.46 -1.91
C ASP A 206 1.53 -8.04 -2.01
N ARG A 207 2.50 -7.18 -2.31
CA ARG A 207 3.93 -7.48 -2.36
C ARG A 207 4.74 -6.39 -1.66
N LEU A 208 5.76 -6.81 -0.92
CA LEU A 208 6.73 -5.92 -0.30
C LEU A 208 8.09 -6.08 -0.98
N ALA A 209 8.67 -4.95 -1.40
CA ALA A 209 10.02 -4.89 -1.94
C ALA A 209 10.92 -4.19 -0.91
N LEU A 210 11.67 -4.96 -0.14
CA LEU A 210 12.60 -4.45 0.85
C LEU A 210 13.91 -4.05 0.17
N MET A 211 14.27 -2.78 0.30
CA MET A 211 15.49 -2.20 -0.27
C MET A 211 16.52 -1.85 0.81
N ARG A 212 17.80 -2.05 0.47
CA ARG A 212 18.95 -1.62 1.29
C ARG A 212 20.07 -1.15 0.37
N ALA A 213 20.61 0.03 0.62
CA ALA A 213 21.75 0.58 -0.10
C ALA A 213 21.62 0.50 -1.65
N GLY A 214 20.47 0.87 -2.18
CA GLY A 214 20.17 0.87 -3.61
C GLY A 214 19.76 -0.48 -4.20
N ARG A 215 19.78 -1.56 -3.46
CA ARG A 215 19.51 -2.93 -3.94
C ARG A 215 18.24 -3.51 -3.35
N LEU A 216 17.61 -4.42 -4.07
CA LEU A 216 16.51 -5.26 -3.58
C LEU A 216 17.06 -6.38 -2.71
N VAL A 217 16.63 -6.44 -1.45
CA VAL A 217 17.02 -7.49 -0.49
C VAL A 217 16.06 -8.67 -0.55
N GLN A 218 14.76 -8.37 -0.48
CA GLN A 218 13.71 -9.38 -0.55
C GLN A 218 12.46 -8.81 -1.21
N TYR A 219 11.79 -9.64 -2.02
CA TYR A 219 10.53 -9.31 -2.67
C TYR A 219 9.57 -10.49 -2.55
N ASP A 220 8.52 -10.33 -1.76
CA ASP A 220 7.53 -11.38 -1.54
C ASP A 220 6.22 -10.80 -0.98
N THR A 221 5.26 -11.68 -0.65
CA THR A 221 4.06 -11.29 0.10
C THR A 221 4.41 -10.88 1.54
N PRO A 222 3.61 -10.01 2.19
CA PRO A 222 3.81 -9.65 3.59
C PRO A 222 3.94 -10.86 4.51
N ASP A 223 3.07 -11.88 4.37
CA ASP A 223 3.11 -13.10 5.20
C ASP A 223 4.45 -13.84 5.07
N ARG A 224 4.99 -13.98 3.85
CA ARG A 224 6.26 -14.67 3.62
C ARG A 224 7.46 -13.90 4.17
N ILE A 225 7.50 -12.58 3.94
CA ILE A 225 8.60 -11.74 4.46
C ILE A 225 8.64 -11.78 5.99
N LEU A 226 7.48 -11.75 6.66
CA LEU A 226 7.38 -11.83 8.11
C LEU A 226 7.73 -13.23 8.64
N ALA A 227 7.33 -14.29 7.93
CA ALA A 227 7.54 -15.67 8.34
C ALA A 227 8.98 -16.18 8.12
N ALA A 228 9.59 -15.73 7.00
CA ALA A 228 10.91 -16.17 6.54
C ALA A 228 11.73 -14.98 6.02
N PRO A 229 12.26 -14.12 6.92
CA PRO A 229 13.19 -13.06 6.52
C PRO A 229 14.44 -13.67 5.89
N ARG A 230 14.86 -13.11 4.74
CA ARG A 230 16.01 -13.64 3.97
C ARG A 230 17.34 -13.60 4.72
N ASP A 231 17.54 -12.57 5.54
CA ASP A 231 18.77 -12.33 6.28
C ASP A 231 18.52 -11.63 7.63
N ALA A 232 19.58 -11.49 8.43
CA ALA A 232 19.53 -10.81 9.73
C ALA A 232 19.07 -9.36 9.63
N PHE A 233 19.47 -8.65 8.57
CA PHE A 233 19.02 -7.28 8.33
C PHE A 233 17.50 -7.20 8.11
N THR A 234 16.95 -8.10 7.30
CA THR A 234 15.50 -8.18 7.06
C THR A 234 14.76 -8.47 8.36
N ALA A 235 15.25 -9.40 9.16
CA ALA A 235 14.66 -9.75 10.46
C ALA A 235 14.66 -8.57 11.44
N GLU A 236 15.78 -7.84 11.51
CA GLU A 236 15.94 -6.65 12.36
C GLU A 236 15.05 -5.50 11.89
N PHE A 237 15.01 -5.24 10.58
CA PHE A 237 14.20 -4.17 9.98
C PHE A 237 12.70 -4.38 10.24
N LEU A 238 12.21 -5.63 10.15
CA LEU A 238 10.80 -5.95 10.41
C LEU A 238 10.42 -5.87 11.90
N GLY A 239 11.40 -5.96 12.80
CA GLY A 239 11.23 -5.87 14.24
C GLY A 239 10.97 -7.21 14.92
N LEU A 240 11.09 -7.20 16.26
CA LEU A 240 10.86 -8.38 17.10
C LEU A 240 9.39 -8.81 17.12
N ASP A 241 8.49 -7.87 16.85
CA ASP A 241 7.04 -8.06 16.86
C ASP A 241 6.47 -8.60 15.53
N ARG A 242 7.34 -9.07 14.62
CA ARG A 242 6.95 -9.61 13.29
C ARG A 242 5.90 -10.73 13.40
N GLY A 243 5.92 -11.54 14.46
CA GLY A 243 4.90 -12.55 14.72
C GLY A 243 3.52 -11.91 14.95
N LEU A 244 3.45 -10.84 15.75
CA LEU A 244 2.22 -10.09 15.99
C LEU A 244 1.73 -9.37 14.71
N LYS A 245 2.65 -8.79 13.93
CA LYS A 245 2.34 -8.21 12.63
C LYS A 245 1.76 -9.24 11.67
N ARG A 246 2.28 -10.47 11.70
CA ARG A 246 1.78 -11.58 10.89
C ARG A 246 0.37 -11.99 11.30
N LEU A 247 0.04 -11.97 12.59
CA LEU A 247 -1.31 -12.23 13.09
C LEU A 247 -2.35 -11.18 12.62
N ALA A 248 -1.92 -9.96 12.31
CA ALA A 248 -2.81 -8.95 11.74
C ALA A 248 -3.24 -9.25 10.29
N LEU A 249 -2.54 -10.16 9.59
CA LEU A 249 -2.84 -10.54 8.20
C LEU A 249 -3.87 -11.66 8.07
N ALA A 250 -4.24 -12.33 9.16
CA ALA A 250 -5.19 -13.44 9.17
C ALA A 250 -6.36 -13.14 10.10
N THR A 251 -7.52 -13.68 9.77
CA THR A 251 -8.74 -13.50 10.57
C THR A 251 -9.04 -14.71 11.44
N ALA A 252 -9.86 -14.49 12.48
CA ALA A 252 -10.36 -15.55 13.36
C ALA A 252 -11.12 -16.61 12.55
N GLY A 253 -11.93 -16.18 11.57
CA GLY A 253 -12.69 -17.08 10.72
C GLY A 253 -11.84 -18.00 9.85
N GLU A 254 -10.73 -17.49 9.29
CA GLU A 254 -9.79 -18.28 8.48
C GLU A 254 -9.02 -19.32 9.31
N SER A 255 -8.92 -19.12 10.62
CA SER A 255 -8.14 -19.95 11.54
C SER A 255 -9.00 -20.76 12.52
N ALA A 256 -10.32 -20.61 12.46
CA ALA A 256 -11.25 -21.37 13.27
C ALA A 256 -11.24 -22.86 12.90
N THR A 257 -11.27 -23.71 13.91
CA THR A 257 -11.49 -25.15 13.71
C THR A 257 -12.98 -25.47 13.93
N PRO A 258 -13.58 -26.42 13.17
CA PRO A 258 -14.98 -26.77 13.31
C PRO A 258 -15.24 -27.61 14.58
N ALA A 259 -14.77 -27.12 15.72
CA ALA A 259 -14.96 -27.72 17.03
C ALA A 259 -15.76 -26.77 17.91
N PRO A 260 -16.67 -27.26 18.78
CA PRO A 260 -17.40 -26.38 19.68
C PRO A 260 -16.46 -25.70 20.67
N ALA A 261 -16.73 -24.45 20.97
CA ALA A 261 -16.06 -23.74 22.05
C ALA A 261 -16.74 -24.03 23.38
N PRO A 262 -16.03 -23.92 24.53
CA PRO A 262 -16.65 -23.93 25.84
C PRO A 262 -17.79 -22.92 25.96
N PRO A 263 -18.85 -23.20 26.74
CA PRO A 263 -20.02 -22.30 26.87
C PRO A 263 -19.66 -20.89 27.35
N GLU A 264 -18.64 -20.79 28.20
CA GLU A 264 -18.13 -19.55 28.79
C GLU A 264 -17.08 -18.83 27.90
N ALA A 265 -16.69 -19.41 26.76
CA ALA A 265 -15.68 -18.84 25.89
C ALA A 265 -16.14 -17.49 25.29
N PRO A 266 -15.24 -16.50 25.23
CA PRO A 266 -15.56 -15.23 24.59
C PRO A 266 -15.94 -15.42 23.12
N ARG A 267 -16.93 -14.66 22.66
CA ARG A 267 -17.41 -14.70 21.27
C ARG A 267 -16.66 -13.66 20.45
N ILE A 268 -15.99 -14.12 19.40
CA ILE A 268 -15.18 -13.28 18.54
C ILE A 268 -15.74 -13.32 17.11
N PRO A 269 -16.05 -12.16 16.49
CA PRO A 269 -16.47 -12.10 15.09
C PRO A 269 -15.43 -12.73 14.16
N ALA A 270 -15.85 -13.46 13.14
CA ALA A 270 -14.96 -14.11 12.18
C ALA A 270 -14.03 -13.15 11.44
N ALA A 271 -14.45 -11.89 11.27
CA ALA A 271 -13.64 -10.84 10.62
C ALA A 271 -12.56 -10.24 11.54
N THR A 272 -12.54 -10.57 12.84
CA THR A 272 -11.54 -10.08 13.79
C THR A 272 -10.16 -10.61 13.41
N SER A 273 -9.12 -9.75 13.42
CA SER A 273 -7.75 -10.20 13.19
C SER A 273 -7.28 -11.17 14.27
N LEU A 274 -6.37 -12.09 13.95
CA LEU A 274 -5.80 -12.98 14.97
C LEU A 274 -5.02 -12.20 16.05
N ARG A 275 -4.48 -11.02 15.72
CA ARG A 275 -3.84 -10.12 16.68
C ARG A 275 -4.85 -9.62 17.72
N ASP A 276 -6.01 -9.14 17.26
CA ASP A 276 -7.05 -8.64 18.15
C ASP A 276 -7.73 -9.80 18.90
N ALA A 277 -7.90 -10.96 18.25
CA ALA A 277 -8.39 -12.17 18.90
C ALA A 277 -7.46 -12.62 20.04
N LEU A 278 -6.13 -12.56 19.82
CA LEU A 278 -5.13 -12.82 20.86
C LEU A 278 -5.29 -11.84 22.04
N SER A 279 -5.46 -10.56 21.76
CA SER A 279 -5.67 -9.53 22.80
C SER A 279 -6.92 -9.80 23.63
N ILE A 280 -8.03 -10.18 22.98
CA ILE A 280 -9.30 -10.53 23.68
C ILE A 280 -9.09 -11.75 24.57
N LEU A 281 -8.48 -12.83 24.05
CA LEU A 281 -8.24 -14.05 24.82
C LEU A 281 -7.37 -13.79 26.06
N LEU A 282 -6.31 -12.99 25.91
CA LEU A 282 -5.45 -12.62 27.03
C LEU A 282 -6.17 -11.75 28.08
N SER A 283 -7.02 -10.80 27.65
CA SER A 283 -7.76 -9.93 28.56
C SER A 283 -8.83 -10.70 29.34
N GLU A 284 -9.48 -11.67 28.71
CA GLU A 284 -10.52 -12.51 29.33
C GLU A 284 -9.95 -13.70 30.11
N GLY A 285 -8.62 -13.93 30.04
CA GLY A 285 -7.96 -15.08 30.66
C GLY A 285 -8.41 -16.43 30.07
N ALA A 286 -8.82 -16.42 28.79
CA ALA A 286 -9.38 -17.58 28.10
C ALA A 286 -8.37 -18.20 27.13
N ASP A 287 -8.32 -19.54 27.04
CA ASP A 287 -7.48 -20.28 26.08
C ASP A 287 -8.18 -20.53 24.75
N THR A 288 -9.51 -20.35 24.70
CA THR A 288 -10.32 -20.66 23.52
C THR A 288 -11.43 -19.61 23.38
N ALA A 289 -11.73 -19.21 22.15
CA ALA A 289 -12.85 -18.37 21.79
C ALA A 289 -13.84 -19.08 20.87
N ALA A 290 -15.11 -18.72 20.96
CA ALA A 290 -16.12 -19.08 19.97
C ALA A 290 -16.08 -18.10 18.82
N VAL A 291 -15.80 -18.56 17.60
CA VAL A 291 -15.81 -17.74 16.39
C VAL A 291 -17.22 -17.69 15.82
N VAL A 292 -17.74 -16.46 15.59
CA VAL A 292 -19.11 -16.25 15.13
C VAL A 292 -19.16 -15.51 13.81
N GLY A 293 -20.08 -15.93 12.94
CA GLY A 293 -20.39 -15.25 11.68
C GLY A 293 -21.13 -13.92 11.89
N ALA A 294 -21.34 -13.18 10.81
CA ALA A 294 -22.08 -11.91 10.84
C ALA A 294 -23.55 -12.09 11.26
N ASP A 295 -24.11 -13.27 11.03
CA ASP A 295 -25.44 -13.70 11.46
C ASP A 295 -25.51 -14.21 12.92
N GLY A 296 -24.37 -14.23 13.62
CA GLY A 296 -24.23 -14.76 14.97
C GLY A 296 -24.15 -16.30 15.06
N ALA A 297 -24.14 -17.00 13.92
CA ALA A 297 -23.94 -18.45 13.89
C ALA A 297 -22.53 -18.83 14.32
N SER A 298 -22.36 -19.93 15.06
CA SER A 298 -21.04 -20.43 15.42
C SER A 298 -20.34 -21.04 14.19
N LEU A 299 -19.14 -20.56 13.89
CA LEU A 299 -18.26 -21.10 12.83
C LEU A 299 -17.23 -22.10 13.37
N GLY A 300 -17.13 -22.21 14.71
CA GLY A 300 -16.16 -23.07 15.36
C GLY A 300 -15.44 -22.40 16.52
N SER A 301 -14.27 -22.91 16.86
CA SER A 301 -13.42 -22.37 17.93
C SER A 301 -12.04 -21.96 17.45
N LEU A 302 -11.47 -20.97 18.14
CA LEU A 302 -10.10 -20.50 17.95
C LEU A 302 -9.32 -20.63 19.26
N THR A 303 -8.20 -21.32 19.24
CA THR A 303 -7.35 -21.55 20.43
C THR A 303 -6.10 -20.68 20.42
N LEU A 304 -5.53 -20.37 21.60
CA LEU A 304 -4.22 -19.73 21.72
C LEU A 304 -3.12 -20.54 21.01
N ALA A 305 -3.22 -21.88 21.01
CA ALA A 305 -2.27 -22.73 20.29
C ALA A 305 -2.31 -22.49 18.79
N ALA A 306 -3.51 -22.40 18.17
CA ALA A 306 -3.66 -22.10 16.75
C ALA A 306 -3.09 -20.71 16.40
N ILE A 307 -3.32 -19.71 17.24
CA ILE A 307 -2.78 -18.35 17.06
C ILE A 307 -1.26 -18.37 17.13
N ARG A 308 -0.68 -19.05 18.14
CA ARG A 308 0.77 -19.20 18.29
C ARG A 308 1.40 -19.88 17.08
N ASP A 309 0.80 -20.95 16.58
CA ASP A 309 1.31 -21.68 15.42
C ASP A 309 1.27 -20.82 14.15
N ARG A 310 0.28 -19.95 14.03
CA ARG A 310 0.21 -18.97 12.93
C ARG A 310 1.28 -17.88 13.05
N ALA A 311 1.64 -17.45 14.26
CA ALA A 311 2.70 -16.48 14.52
C ALA A 311 4.11 -17.04 14.33
N ALA A 312 4.28 -18.37 14.45
CA ALA A 312 5.58 -19.03 14.42
C ALA A 312 6.30 -18.83 13.08
N PRO A 313 7.65 -18.66 13.10
CA PRO A 313 8.43 -18.61 11.86
C PRO A 313 8.20 -19.88 11.03
N ARG A 314 8.01 -19.72 9.72
CA ARG A 314 8.10 -20.89 8.82
C ARG A 314 9.57 -21.30 8.75
N ARG A 315 9.90 -22.47 9.24
CA ARG A 315 11.17 -23.10 8.88
C ARG A 315 11.03 -23.48 7.41
N ASP A 316 11.72 -22.75 6.52
CA ASP A 316 11.91 -23.25 5.17
C ASP A 316 12.48 -24.66 5.31
N GLN A 317 11.81 -25.63 4.72
CA GLN A 317 12.45 -26.89 4.37
C GLN A 317 13.49 -26.50 3.33
N ALA A 318 14.67 -26.11 3.80
CA ALA A 318 15.84 -25.94 2.97
C ALA A 318 16.01 -27.26 2.21
N GLY A 319 15.89 -27.15 0.88
CA GLY A 319 15.92 -28.27 -0.03
C GLY A 319 17.07 -29.19 0.28
N THR A 320 16.74 -30.43 0.55
CA THR A 320 17.58 -31.59 0.22
C THR A 320 17.49 -31.73 -1.30
N GLY A 321 18.61 -31.47 -1.99
CA GLY A 321 18.77 -31.76 -3.41
C GLY A 321 19.90 -30.94 -3.98
#